data_2d7a98f8308b64928fbadb093110c18d
#
_entry.id   2d7a98f8308b64928fbadb093110c18d
#
_cell.length_a   1.000
_cell.length_b   1.000
_cell.length_c   1.000
_cell.angle_alpha   90.00
_cell.angle_beta   90.00
_cell.angle_gamma   90.00
#
_symmetry.space_group_name_H-M   'P 1'
#
loop_
_entity.id
_entity.type
_entity.pdbx_description
1 polymer ?
#
loop_
_entity_poly.entity_id
_entity_poly.type
_entity_poly.pdbx_seq_one_letter_code
_entity_poly.pdbx_strand_id
1 'polypeptide(L)'
;MPNVLETLVAGALEDAAARRVDRPYSDVERDLDRVASPLDALEFLAPGDRVKILAEVKRASPSRGSMAPIEDPASLAADYERGGASTISVLTEGRKFLGSLADLEAVKARVGVPVLRKDFIADPYQVIEARAAGADVVLLIVAALEQQQLVELHTLAEELGMRVLVEAHSGDEVSRGLDAGARILGVNARDLTDFSLDRDLFGSLADRIPDGVVRVAESAVAGPADVAHYRSAGADVVLVGEALVTGDDPAATLASFIAAADRG
;
A
#
# COMPACT_ATOMS: atom_id res chain seq x y z
N MET A 1 -5.69 -26.22 -8.31
CA MET A 1 -4.68 -25.81 -7.31
C MET A 1 -4.94 -24.32 -7.06
N PRO A 2 -4.87 -23.85 -5.81
CA PRO A 2 -5.02 -22.43 -5.54
C PRO A 2 -3.95 -21.63 -6.31
N ASN A 3 -4.28 -20.45 -6.79
CA ASN A 3 -3.32 -19.52 -7.39
C ASN A 3 -2.45 -18.88 -6.30
N VAL A 4 -1.48 -18.05 -6.70
CA VAL A 4 -0.54 -17.47 -5.73
C VAL A 4 -1.24 -16.51 -4.78
N LEU A 5 -2.14 -15.65 -5.28
CA LEU A 5 -2.92 -14.72 -4.45
C LEU A 5 -3.76 -15.46 -3.40
N GLU A 6 -4.48 -16.51 -3.80
CA GLU A 6 -5.26 -17.35 -2.88
C GLU A 6 -4.39 -17.96 -1.76
N THR A 7 -3.16 -18.37 -2.10
CA THR A 7 -2.21 -18.92 -1.12
C THR A 7 -1.73 -17.84 -0.14
N LEU A 8 -1.48 -16.63 -0.60
CA LEU A 8 -1.06 -15.49 0.23
C LEU A 8 -2.18 -15.05 1.17
N VAL A 9 -3.41 -14.93 0.66
CA VAL A 9 -4.60 -14.62 1.47
C VAL A 9 -4.84 -15.68 2.54
N ALA A 10 -4.79 -16.97 2.18
CA ALA A 10 -4.97 -18.05 3.14
C ALA A 10 -3.91 -17.98 4.25
N GLY A 11 -2.64 -17.75 3.89
CA GLY A 11 -1.55 -17.58 4.87
C GLY A 11 -1.77 -16.39 5.80
N ALA A 12 -2.19 -15.24 5.26
CA ALA A 12 -2.47 -14.05 6.06
C ALA A 12 -3.65 -14.26 7.03
N LEU A 13 -4.70 -15.00 6.60
CA LEU A 13 -5.83 -15.36 7.46
C LEU A 13 -5.42 -16.33 8.58
N GLU A 14 -4.57 -17.33 8.29
CA GLU A 14 -4.02 -18.23 9.32
C GLU A 14 -3.21 -17.47 10.36
N ASP A 15 -2.35 -16.54 9.92
CA ASP A 15 -1.54 -15.71 10.82
C ASP A 15 -2.41 -14.75 11.64
N ALA A 16 -3.44 -14.15 11.04
CA ALA A 16 -4.41 -13.32 11.74
C ALA A 16 -5.20 -14.12 12.79
N ALA A 17 -5.62 -15.35 12.45
CA ALA A 17 -6.30 -16.23 13.38
C ALA A 17 -5.41 -16.62 14.57
N ALA A 18 -4.11 -16.88 14.34
CA ALA A 18 -3.15 -17.15 15.41
C ALA A 18 -2.98 -15.92 16.32
N ARG A 19 -2.76 -14.74 15.76
CA ARG A 19 -2.66 -13.48 16.53
C ARG A 19 -3.93 -13.18 17.33
N ARG A 20 -5.11 -13.50 16.79
CA ARG A 20 -6.40 -13.31 17.49
C ARG A 20 -6.54 -14.22 18.71
N VAL A 21 -5.89 -15.38 18.76
CA VAL A 21 -5.84 -16.23 19.95
C VAL A 21 -5.04 -15.56 21.07
N ASP A 22 -3.88 -14.98 20.73
CA ASP A 22 -2.99 -14.34 21.67
C ASP A 22 -3.49 -12.94 22.07
N ARG A 23 -4.17 -12.24 21.17
CA ARG A 23 -4.68 -10.87 21.34
C ARG A 23 -6.12 -10.79 20.78
N PRO A 24 -7.15 -11.14 21.58
CA PRO A 24 -8.54 -11.13 21.17
C PRO A 24 -9.04 -9.74 20.74
N TYR A 25 -10.17 -9.69 20.01
CA TYR A 25 -10.81 -8.44 19.57
C TYR A 25 -10.92 -7.40 20.69
N SER A 26 -11.39 -7.80 21.88
CA SER A 26 -11.55 -6.90 23.02
C SER A 26 -10.26 -6.21 23.48
N ASP A 27 -9.13 -6.84 23.27
CA ASP A 27 -7.82 -6.28 23.62
C ASP A 27 -7.32 -5.31 22.54
N VAL A 28 -7.51 -5.68 21.27
CA VAL A 28 -7.17 -4.82 20.14
C VAL A 28 -8.04 -3.57 20.12
N GLU A 29 -9.36 -3.71 20.35
CA GLU A 29 -10.31 -2.58 20.43
C GLU A 29 -9.97 -1.62 21.57
N ARG A 30 -9.55 -2.14 22.73
CA ARG A 30 -9.11 -1.29 23.85
C ARG A 30 -7.91 -0.43 23.53
N ASP A 31 -7.04 -0.90 22.64
CA ASP A 31 -5.86 -0.15 22.23
C ASP A 31 -6.20 0.97 21.24
N LEU A 32 -7.36 0.93 20.56
CA LEU A 32 -7.83 2.02 19.69
C LEU A 32 -7.94 3.35 20.45
N ASP A 33 -8.32 3.33 21.71
CA ASP A 33 -8.45 4.53 22.56
C ASP A 33 -7.07 5.19 22.88
N ARG A 34 -5.98 4.46 22.66
CA ARG A 34 -4.62 4.89 22.98
C ARG A 34 -3.82 5.37 21.77
N VAL A 35 -4.31 5.04 20.58
CA VAL A 35 -3.63 5.37 19.32
C VAL A 35 -4.15 6.73 18.83
N ALA A 36 -3.24 7.62 18.42
CA ALA A 36 -3.58 8.91 17.84
C ALA A 36 -4.52 8.74 16.64
N SER A 37 -5.38 9.73 16.39
CA SER A 37 -6.25 9.71 15.20
C SER A 37 -5.43 9.54 13.92
N PRO A 38 -5.93 8.78 12.93
CA PRO A 38 -5.22 8.62 11.66
C PRO A 38 -5.04 9.96 10.95
N LEU A 39 -3.93 10.10 10.23
CA LEU A 39 -3.74 11.19 9.29
C LEU A 39 -4.64 10.95 8.06
N ASP A 40 -5.28 12.00 7.56
CA ASP A 40 -6.07 11.89 6.34
C ASP A 40 -5.16 11.78 5.12
N ALA A 41 -4.91 10.56 4.65
CA ALA A 41 -4.05 10.30 3.50
C ALA A 41 -4.51 11.02 2.22
N LEU A 42 -5.79 11.39 2.09
CA LEU A 42 -6.28 12.14 0.93
C LEU A 42 -5.68 13.55 0.87
N GLU A 43 -5.37 14.18 2.01
CA GLU A 43 -4.68 15.48 2.02
C GLU A 43 -3.24 15.35 1.49
N PHE A 44 -2.55 14.26 1.82
CA PHE A 44 -1.17 14.00 1.40
C PHE A 44 -1.05 13.51 -0.04
N LEU A 45 -2.05 12.78 -0.51
CA LEU A 45 -2.08 12.17 -1.84
C LEU A 45 -2.90 12.99 -2.87
N ALA A 46 -3.48 14.12 -2.44
CA ALA A 46 -4.27 14.97 -3.33
C ALA A 46 -3.55 15.26 -4.66
N PRO A 47 -4.25 15.16 -5.79
CA PRO A 47 -3.70 15.54 -7.09
C PRO A 47 -3.10 16.95 -7.08
N GLY A 48 -2.00 17.15 -7.79
CA GLY A 48 -1.30 18.43 -7.85
C GLY A 48 -0.33 18.50 -9.01
N ASP A 49 0.44 19.59 -9.07
CA ASP A 49 1.43 19.81 -10.13
C ASP A 49 2.56 18.79 -10.13
N ARG A 50 2.82 18.18 -8.97
CA ARG A 50 3.85 17.15 -8.79
C ARG A 50 3.24 15.78 -8.54
N VAL A 51 3.89 14.75 -9.09
CA VAL A 51 3.57 13.37 -8.73
C VAL A 51 3.89 13.14 -7.25
N LYS A 52 3.03 12.39 -6.58
CA LYS A 52 3.25 11.94 -5.22
C LYS A 52 3.92 10.58 -5.21
N ILE A 53 4.81 10.32 -4.26
CA ILE A 53 5.43 9.00 -4.10
C ILE A 53 4.91 8.35 -2.83
N LEU A 54 4.40 7.13 -2.98
CA LEU A 54 4.12 6.19 -1.92
C LEU A 54 5.32 5.26 -1.82
N ALA A 55 6.21 5.50 -0.84
CA ALA A 55 7.48 4.80 -0.72
C ALA A 55 7.33 3.54 0.13
N GLU A 56 7.79 2.39 -0.38
CA GLU A 56 7.53 1.09 0.24
C GLU A 56 8.74 0.53 0.97
N VAL A 57 8.55 0.17 2.24
CA VAL A 57 9.47 -0.60 3.07
C VAL A 57 9.18 -2.08 2.88
N LYS A 58 10.09 -2.80 2.17
CA LYS A 58 9.91 -4.20 1.78
C LYS A 58 11.22 -4.96 1.78
N ARG A 59 11.31 -6.04 2.59
CA ARG A 59 12.52 -6.89 2.71
C ARG A 59 12.63 -7.96 1.65
N ALA A 60 11.49 -8.49 1.21
CA ALA A 60 11.43 -9.59 0.25
C ALA A 60 10.16 -9.52 -0.59
N SER A 61 10.13 -10.25 -1.70
CA SER A 61 8.92 -10.51 -2.46
C SER A 61 8.98 -11.90 -3.12
N PRO A 62 7.83 -12.54 -3.41
CA PRO A 62 7.80 -13.83 -4.08
C PRO A 62 8.50 -13.83 -5.44
N SER A 63 8.48 -12.72 -6.17
CA SER A 63 9.06 -12.60 -7.51
C SER A 63 10.59 -12.35 -7.51
N ARG A 64 11.15 -11.81 -6.42
CA ARG A 64 12.58 -11.45 -6.32
C ARG A 64 13.33 -12.20 -5.23
N GLY A 65 12.61 -12.83 -4.29
CA GLY A 65 13.22 -13.37 -3.08
C GLY A 65 13.63 -12.27 -2.10
N SER A 66 14.67 -12.51 -1.32
CA SER A 66 15.24 -11.51 -0.41
C SER A 66 15.88 -10.37 -1.20
N MET A 67 15.61 -9.13 -0.78
CA MET A 67 16.21 -7.90 -1.31
C MET A 67 17.29 -7.39 -0.37
N ALA A 68 17.56 -6.09 -0.35
CA ALA A 68 18.51 -5.51 0.58
C ALA A 68 18.06 -5.72 2.04
N PRO A 69 18.98 -6.03 2.98
CA PRO A 69 18.63 -6.11 4.40
C PRO A 69 18.15 -4.73 4.89
N ILE A 70 16.98 -4.70 5.51
CA ILE A 70 16.45 -3.52 6.19
C ILE A 70 16.53 -3.81 7.68
N GLU A 71 17.62 -3.35 8.31
CA GLU A 71 17.86 -3.54 9.76
C GLU A 71 16.94 -2.63 10.58
N ASP A 72 16.75 -1.39 10.13
CA ASP A 72 15.91 -0.37 10.79
C ASP A 72 14.89 0.21 9.77
N PRO A 73 13.65 -0.33 9.74
CA PRO A 73 12.60 0.17 8.86
C PRO A 73 12.16 1.60 9.18
N ALA A 74 12.27 2.02 10.45
CA ALA A 74 11.89 3.37 10.86
C ALA A 74 12.89 4.41 10.35
N SER A 75 14.19 4.13 10.39
CA SER A 75 15.21 4.98 9.77
C SER A 75 15.05 5.09 8.28
N LEU A 76 14.82 3.97 7.58
CA LEU A 76 14.57 3.97 6.14
C LEU A 76 13.34 4.80 5.77
N ALA A 77 12.25 4.66 6.53
CA ALA A 77 11.03 5.43 6.32
C ALA A 77 11.26 6.94 6.53
N ALA A 78 12.06 7.33 7.53
CA ALA A 78 12.44 8.73 7.75
C ALA A 78 13.31 9.29 6.60
N ASP A 79 14.15 8.45 5.99
CA ASP A 79 14.91 8.84 4.80
C ASP A 79 13.99 9.05 3.61
N TYR A 80 12.98 8.20 3.43
CA TYR A 80 11.95 8.39 2.39
C TYR A 80 11.15 9.67 2.61
N GLU A 81 10.72 9.96 3.85
CA GLU A 81 10.02 11.21 4.17
C GLU A 81 10.89 12.43 3.86
N ARG A 82 12.18 12.43 4.25
CA ARG A 82 13.13 13.50 3.88
C ARG A 82 13.30 13.67 2.37
N GLY A 83 13.22 12.57 1.63
CA GLY A 83 13.28 12.56 0.15
C GLY A 83 12.00 13.05 -0.52
N GLY A 84 10.92 13.28 0.24
CA GLY A 84 9.66 13.81 -0.26
C GLY A 84 8.56 12.75 -0.44
N ALA A 85 8.66 11.58 0.20
CA ALA A 85 7.55 10.63 0.23
C ALA A 85 6.29 11.27 0.83
N SER A 86 5.16 11.08 0.17
CA SER A 86 3.88 11.58 0.64
C SER A 86 3.15 10.59 1.55
N THR A 87 3.51 9.32 1.48
CA THR A 87 2.98 8.22 2.30
C THR A 87 4.01 7.11 2.35
N ILE A 88 4.11 6.39 3.46
CA ILE A 88 4.98 5.22 3.59
C ILE A 88 4.13 3.95 3.55
N SER A 89 4.47 3.00 2.68
CA SER A 89 3.90 1.66 2.67
C SER A 89 4.79 0.71 3.46
N VAL A 90 4.21 -0.05 4.38
CA VAL A 90 4.94 -1.04 5.17
C VAL A 90 4.36 -2.43 4.93
N LEU A 91 5.17 -3.33 4.35
CA LEU A 91 4.79 -4.73 4.26
C LEU A 91 4.70 -5.33 5.66
N THR A 92 3.56 -5.94 5.99
CA THR A 92 3.35 -6.62 7.27
C THR A 92 3.16 -8.12 7.14
N GLU A 93 3.06 -8.64 5.91
CA GLU A 93 3.01 -10.08 5.64
C GLU A 93 4.36 -10.72 5.99
N GLY A 94 4.34 -11.73 6.88
CA GLY A 94 5.55 -12.31 7.46
C GLY A 94 6.17 -13.46 6.68
N ARG A 95 5.36 -14.23 5.92
CA ARG A 95 5.80 -15.51 5.33
C ARG A 95 6.62 -15.33 4.05
N LYS A 96 6.27 -14.37 3.20
CA LYS A 96 6.86 -14.16 1.87
C LYS A 96 7.52 -12.81 1.71
N PHE A 97 7.02 -11.78 2.41
CA PHE A 97 7.56 -10.44 2.34
C PHE A 97 8.47 -10.10 3.54
N LEU A 98 8.53 -10.97 4.55
CA LEU A 98 9.34 -10.81 5.76
C LEU A 98 9.06 -9.51 6.53
N GLY A 99 7.81 -9.06 6.47
CA GLY A 99 7.33 -7.89 7.18
C GLY A 99 6.73 -8.22 8.54
N SER A 100 6.35 -7.20 9.30
CA SER A 100 5.69 -7.37 10.59
C SER A 100 4.86 -6.15 10.98
N LEU A 101 3.90 -6.32 11.90
CA LEU A 101 3.20 -5.20 12.53
C LEU A 101 4.14 -4.34 13.37
N ALA A 102 5.17 -4.92 13.97
CA ALA A 102 6.17 -4.18 14.72
C ALA A 102 6.96 -3.19 13.82
N ASP A 103 7.20 -3.55 12.55
CA ASP A 103 7.80 -2.62 11.58
C ASP A 103 6.85 -1.43 11.30
N LEU A 104 5.55 -1.70 11.16
CA LEU A 104 4.56 -0.65 10.94
C LEU A 104 4.47 0.30 12.14
N GLU A 105 4.43 -0.22 13.36
CA GLU A 105 4.42 0.56 14.60
C GLU A 105 5.68 1.42 14.73
N ALA A 106 6.87 0.84 14.43
CA ALA A 106 8.14 1.55 14.48
C ALA A 106 8.20 2.69 13.43
N VAL A 107 7.74 2.42 12.21
CA VAL A 107 7.65 3.43 11.14
C VAL A 107 6.67 4.54 11.55
N LYS A 108 5.46 4.18 12.01
CA LYS A 108 4.44 5.16 12.41
C LYS A 108 4.92 6.09 13.53
N ALA A 109 5.67 5.56 14.47
CA ALA A 109 6.26 6.36 15.55
C ALA A 109 7.35 7.34 15.08
N ARG A 110 7.88 7.17 13.85
CA ARG A 110 9.05 7.90 13.36
C ARG A 110 8.74 8.96 12.32
N VAL A 111 7.66 8.77 11.52
CA VAL A 111 7.32 9.64 10.39
C VAL A 111 6.08 10.50 10.66
N GLY A 112 6.01 11.67 10.05
CA GLY A 112 4.87 12.59 10.10
C GLY A 112 3.92 12.48 8.90
N VAL A 113 4.18 11.57 7.96
CA VAL A 113 3.31 11.27 6.81
C VAL A 113 2.45 10.05 7.09
N PRO A 114 1.34 9.83 6.35
CA PRO A 114 0.50 8.65 6.52
C PRO A 114 1.28 7.35 6.31
N VAL A 115 0.87 6.31 7.05
CA VAL A 115 1.45 4.95 6.93
C VAL A 115 0.38 3.97 6.46
N LEU A 116 0.68 3.28 5.37
CA LEU A 116 -0.14 2.21 4.80
C LEU A 116 0.31 0.84 5.34
N ARG A 117 -0.63 0.07 5.91
CA ARG A 117 -0.44 -1.37 6.09
C ARG A 117 -0.61 -2.09 4.75
N LYS A 118 0.48 -2.59 4.19
CA LYS A 118 0.49 -3.39 2.96
C LYS A 118 0.49 -4.88 3.34
N ASP A 119 -0.66 -5.51 3.22
CA ASP A 119 -0.91 -6.90 3.63
C ASP A 119 -2.07 -7.50 2.81
N PHE A 120 -2.33 -8.81 2.94
CA PHE A 120 -3.48 -9.48 2.33
C PHE A 120 -4.65 -9.49 3.32
N ILE A 121 -5.37 -8.37 3.38
CA ILE A 121 -6.46 -8.15 4.33
C ILE A 121 -7.75 -8.77 3.78
N ALA A 122 -8.32 -9.72 4.54
CA ALA A 122 -9.56 -10.41 4.22
C ALA A 122 -10.43 -10.77 5.46
N ASP A 123 -10.07 -10.24 6.65
CA ASP A 123 -10.83 -10.44 7.88
C ASP A 123 -10.93 -9.10 8.63
N PRO A 124 -12.09 -8.76 9.25
CA PRO A 124 -12.26 -7.54 10.02
C PRO A 124 -11.24 -7.36 11.15
N TYR A 125 -10.75 -8.45 11.74
CA TYR A 125 -9.70 -8.41 12.76
C TYR A 125 -8.44 -7.72 12.23
N GLN A 126 -8.03 -8.00 10.99
CA GLN A 126 -6.84 -7.39 10.38
C GLN A 126 -7.00 -5.87 10.20
N VAL A 127 -8.22 -5.38 9.93
CA VAL A 127 -8.51 -3.94 9.80
C VAL A 127 -8.40 -3.25 11.16
N ILE A 128 -9.02 -3.83 12.22
CA ILE A 128 -8.96 -3.29 13.57
C ILE A 128 -7.51 -3.34 14.11
N GLU A 129 -6.81 -4.45 13.86
CA GLU A 129 -5.39 -4.63 14.19
C GLU A 129 -4.49 -3.59 13.50
N ALA A 130 -4.75 -3.27 12.21
CA ALA A 130 -4.04 -2.22 11.49
C ALA A 130 -4.19 -0.86 12.18
N ARG A 131 -5.43 -0.51 12.53
CA ARG A 131 -5.74 0.74 13.24
C ARG A 131 -5.05 0.79 14.60
N ALA A 132 -5.09 -0.30 15.35
CA ALA A 132 -4.44 -0.39 16.67
C ALA A 132 -2.91 -0.31 16.58
N ALA A 133 -2.31 -0.78 15.49
CA ALA A 133 -0.88 -0.62 15.17
C ALA A 133 -0.53 0.78 14.63
N GLY A 134 -1.52 1.68 14.48
CA GLY A 134 -1.32 3.06 14.06
C GLY A 134 -1.38 3.31 12.56
N ALA A 135 -1.84 2.37 11.75
CA ALA A 135 -2.02 2.60 10.31
C ALA A 135 -3.00 3.75 10.05
N ASP A 136 -2.71 4.53 9.03
CA ASP A 136 -3.58 5.58 8.49
C ASP A 136 -4.33 5.09 7.24
N VAL A 137 -3.76 4.11 6.55
CA VAL A 137 -4.29 3.51 5.33
C VAL A 137 -4.18 1.99 5.42
N VAL A 138 -5.15 1.28 4.87
CA VAL A 138 -5.08 -0.17 4.66
C VAL A 138 -5.24 -0.51 3.18
N LEU A 139 -4.66 -1.65 2.77
CA LEU A 139 -4.81 -2.20 1.44
C LEU A 139 -6.00 -3.16 1.39
N LEU A 140 -6.87 -3.00 0.39
CA LEU A 140 -7.85 -4.02 0.01
C LEU A 140 -7.65 -4.38 -1.46
N ILE A 141 -7.41 -5.66 -1.73
CA ILE A 141 -7.17 -6.20 -3.08
C ILE A 141 -8.48 -6.75 -3.63
N VAL A 142 -9.01 -6.14 -4.70
CA VAL A 142 -10.32 -6.50 -5.26
C VAL A 142 -10.36 -7.97 -5.71
N ALA A 143 -9.29 -8.47 -6.33
CA ALA A 143 -9.18 -9.85 -6.78
C ALA A 143 -9.22 -10.89 -5.62
N ALA A 144 -8.93 -10.45 -4.39
CA ALA A 144 -8.90 -11.32 -3.20
C ALA A 144 -10.23 -11.39 -2.45
N LEU A 145 -11.21 -10.53 -2.77
CA LEU A 145 -12.42 -10.32 -1.98
C LEU A 145 -13.68 -10.44 -2.82
N GLU A 146 -14.70 -11.06 -2.27
CA GLU A 146 -16.06 -10.94 -2.82
C GLU A 146 -16.58 -9.51 -2.63
N GLN A 147 -17.52 -9.06 -3.49
CA GLN A 147 -17.99 -7.66 -3.47
C GLN A 147 -18.53 -7.23 -2.11
N GLN A 148 -19.34 -8.06 -1.47
CA GLN A 148 -19.90 -7.76 -0.15
C GLN A 148 -18.79 -7.60 0.89
N GLN A 149 -17.79 -8.48 0.89
CA GLN A 149 -16.67 -8.44 1.81
C GLN A 149 -15.80 -7.20 1.58
N LEU A 150 -15.55 -6.82 0.32
CA LEU A 150 -14.83 -5.59 -0.03
C LEU A 150 -15.51 -4.36 0.55
N VAL A 151 -16.84 -4.25 0.39
CA VAL A 151 -17.66 -3.15 0.93
C VAL A 151 -17.61 -3.13 2.46
N GLU A 152 -17.77 -4.29 3.11
CA GLU A 152 -17.75 -4.39 4.58
C GLU A 152 -16.40 -3.98 5.18
N LEU A 153 -15.28 -4.46 4.61
CA LEU A 153 -13.94 -4.12 5.08
C LEU A 153 -13.59 -2.66 4.78
N HIS A 154 -14.00 -2.13 3.63
CA HIS A 154 -13.82 -0.73 3.27
C HIS A 154 -14.57 0.18 4.26
N THR A 155 -15.84 -0.12 4.51
CA THR A 155 -16.67 0.63 5.45
C THR A 155 -16.07 0.61 6.85
N LEU A 156 -15.65 -0.55 7.33
CA LEU A 156 -15.03 -0.70 8.65
C LEU A 156 -13.74 0.15 8.76
N ALA A 157 -12.91 0.17 7.73
CA ALA A 157 -11.69 0.99 7.74
C ALA A 157 -12.01 2.49 7.84
N GLU A 158 -12.99 2.97 7.05
CA GLU A 158 -13.44 4.37 7.08
C GLU A 158 -14.10 4.74 8.42
N GLU A 159 -14.89 3.86 9.03
CA GLU A 159 -15.47 4.05 10.37
C GLU A 159 -14.40 4.18 11.46
N LEU A 160 -13.26 3.49 11.30
CA LEU A 160 -12.11 3.61 12.17
C LEU A 160 -11.23 4.84 11.84
N GLY A 161 -11.63 5.67 10.88
CA GLY A 161 -10.95 6.89 10.45
C GLY A 161 -9.78 6.68 9.50
N MET A 162 -9.47 5.44 9.10
CA MET A 162 -8.44 5.14 8.11
C MET A 162 -8.95 5.38 6.68
N ARG A 163 -8.03 5.59 5.73
CA ARG A 163 -8.32 5.50 4.30
C ARG A 163 -8.01 4.11 3.77
N VAL A 164 -8.55 3.81 2.59
CA VAL A 164 -8.36 2.53 1.93
C VAL A 164 -7.71 2.75 0.57
N LEU A 165 -6.56 2.11 0.34
CA LEU A 165 -6.03 1.90 -1.01
C LEU A 165 -6.70 0.63 -1.56
N VAL A 166 -7.57 0.80 -2.56
CA VAL A 166 -8.24 -0.31 -3.25
C VAL A 166 -7.42 -0.67 -4.47
N GLU A 167 -6.84 -1.87 -4.49
CA GLU A 167 -5.97 -2.35 -5.57
C GLU A 167 -6.75 -3.18 -6.58
N ALA A 168 -6.58 -2.87 -7.88
CA ALA A 168 -7.23 -3.50 -9.02
C ALA A 168 -6.23 -3.88 -10.12
N HIS A 169 -6.57 -4.94 -10.91
CA HIS A 169 -5.77 -5.47 -12.02
C HIS A 169 -6.55 -5.54 -13.33
N SER A 170 -7.80 -5.10 -13.34
CA SER A 170 -8.66 -5.12 -14.52
C SER A 170 -9.71 -4.03 -14.47
N GLY A 171 -10.34 -3.74 -15.64
CA GLY A 171 -11.42 -2.76 -15.70
C GLY A 171 -12.65 -3.15 -14.87
N ASP A 172 -12.94 -4.43 -14.74
CA ASP A 172 -14.03 -4.93 -13.90
C ASP A 172 -13.70 -4.75 -12.42
N GLU A 173 -12.43 -4.97 -12.01
CA GLU A 173 -11.99 -4.72 -10.65
C GLU A 173 -11.98 -3.23 -10.32
N VAL A 174 -11.60 -2.34 -11.25
CA VAL A 174 -11.75 -0.88 -11.10
C VAL A 174 -13.20 -0.53 -10.81
N SER A 175 -14.16 -1.06 -11.57
CA SER A 175 -15.58 -0.81 -11.34
C SER A 175 -16.03 -1.31 -9.97
N ARG A 176 -15.64 -2.52 -9.57
CA ARG A 176 -15.93 -3.08 -8.25
C ARG A 176 -15.36 -2.26 -7.10
N GLY A 177 -14.14 -1.75 -7.26
CA GLY A 177 -13.50 -0.86 -6.28
C GLY A 177 -14.25 0.46 -6.13
N LEU A 178 -14.66 1.07 -7.24
CA LEU A 178 -15.46 2.30 -7.24
C LEU A 178 -16.85 2.07 -6.60
N ASP A 179 -17.51 0.95 -6.91
CA ASP A 179 -18.79 0.55 -6.31
C ASP A 179 -18.68 0.31 -4.79
N ALA A 180 -17.48 -0.07 -4.30
CA ALA A 180 -17.20 -0.18 -2.87
C ALA A 180 -16.93 1.17 -2.18
N GLY A 181 -16.81 2.26 -2.94
CA GLY A 181 -16.58 3.61 -2.41
C GLY A 181 -15.12 4.06 -2.42
N ALA A 182 -14.26 3.43 -3.22
CA ALA A 182 -12.83 3.77 -3.29
C ALA A 182 -12.61 5.25 -3.61
N ARG A 183 -11.83 5.93 -2.77
CA ARG A 183 -11.33 7.29 -2.98
C ARG A 183 -9.84 7.32 -3.32
N ILE A 184 -9.13 6.23 -3.08
CA ILE A 184 -7.76 5.97 -3.51
C ILE A 184 -7.79 4.63 -4.21
N LEU A 185 -7.54 4.61 -5.51
CA LEU A 185 -7.60 3.41 -6.33
C LEU A 185 -6.23 3.17 -6.99
N GLY A 186 -5.68 2.00 -6.71
CA GLY A 186 -4.41 1.54 -7.26
C GLY A 186 -4.63 0.60 -8.45
N VAL A 187 -3.86 0.79 -9.50
CA VAL A 187 -3.75 -0.20 -10.58
C VAL A 187 -2.36 -0.82 -10.48
N ASN A 188 -2.34 -2.11 -10.16
CA ASN A 188 -1.10 -2.85 -10.00
C ASN A 188 -0.71 -3.51 -11.33
N ALA A 189 0.40 -3.05 -11.89
CA ALA A 189 0.98 -3.60 -13.12
C ALA A 189 1.42 -5.07 -13.00
N ARG A 190 1.53 -5.58 -11.77
CA ARG A 190 1.88 -6.99 -11.48
C ARG A 190 0.64 -7.78 -11.12
N ASP A 191 0.28 -8.74 -11.96
CA ASP A 191 -0.76 -9.71 -11.64
C ASP A 191 -0.30 -10.59 -10.47
N LEU A 192 -1.09 -10.65 -9.39
CA LEU A 192 -0.76 -11.43 -8.19
C LEU A 192 -1.11 -12.91 -8.33
N THR A 193 -1.73 -13.31 -9.43
CA THR A 193 -2.06 -14.72 -9.69
C THR A 193 -0.91 -15.51 -10.29
N ASP A 194 -0.07 -14.87 -11.13
CA ASP A 194 1.05 -15.49 -11.84
C ASP A 194 2.36 -14.65 -11.84
N PHE A 195 2.33 -13.45 -11.25
CA PHE A 195 3.41 -12.45 -11.22
C PHE A 195 3.81 -11.87 -12.58
N SER A 196 3.01 -12.07 -13.62
CA SER A 196 3.20 -11.37 -14.89
C SER A 196 3.16 -9.84 -14.68
N LEU A 197 3.85 -9.11 -15.54
CA LEU A 197 4.01 -7.67 -15.42
C LEU A 197 3.56 -6.99 -16.70
N ASP A 198 2.52 -6.17 -16.61
CA ASP A 198 2.04 -5.30 -17.69
C ASP A 198 2.19 -3.83 -17.29
N ARG A 199 3.25 -3.20 -17.77
CA ARG A 199 3.58 -1.82 -17.46
C ARG A 199 2.58 -0.80 -18.00
N ASP A 200 1.87 -1.15 -19.07
CA ASP A 200 0.92 -0.26 -19.75
C ASP A 200 -0.51 -0.40 -19.19
N LEU A 201 -0.72 -1.37 -18.29
CA LEU A 201 -2.03 -1.64 -17.69
C LEU A 201 -2.63 -0.38 -17.04
N PHE A 202 -1.83 0.36 -16.24
CA PHE A 202 -2.30 1.59 -15.60
C PHE A 202 -2.85 2.58 -16.62
N GLY A 203 -2.09 2.89 -17.67
CA GLY A 203 -2.51 3.83 -18.72
C GLY A 203 -3.78 3.38 -19.43
N SER A 204 -3.97 2.07 -19.63
CA SER A 204 -5.16 1.52 -20.27
C SER A 204 -6.43 1.62 -19.41
N LEU A 205 -6.29 1.78 -18.09
CA LEU A 205 -7.40 1.84 -17.13
C LEU A 205 -7.59 3.22 -16.51
N ALA A 206 -6.64 4.14 -16.64
CA ALA A 206 -6.67 5.45 -15.99
C ALA A 206 -7.95 6.25 -16.28
N ASP A 207 -8.45 6.23 -17.52
CA ASP A 207 -9.67 6.92 -17.92
C ASP A 207 -10.96 6.32 -17.32
N ARG A 208 -10.88 5.11 -16.73
CA ARG A 208 -12.01 4.50 -16.02
C ARG A 208 -12.14 4.98 -14.60
N ILE A 209 -11.10 5.62 -14.06
CA ILE A 209 -11.07 6.16 -12.69
C ILE A 209 -11.55 7.61 -12.76
N PRO A 210 -12.70 7.96 -12.16
CA PRO A 210 -13.28 9.29 -12.25
C PRO A 210 -12.42 10.34 -11.56
N ASP A 211 -12.61 11.59 -11.94
CA ASP A 211 -12.03 12.74 -11.24
C ASP A 211 -12.49 12.76 -9.77
N GLY A 212 -11.58 13.13 -8.88
CA GLY A 212 -11.81 13.14 -7.44
C GLY A 212 -11.45 11.82 -6.73
N VAL A 213 -11.13 10.76 -7.47
CA VAL A 213 -10.49 9.55 -6.95
C VAL A 213 -9.00 9.63 -7.24
N VAL A 214 -8.16 9.44 -6.22
CA VAL A 214 -6.69 9.45 -6.35
C VAL A 214 -6.26 8.21 -7.14
N ARG A 215 -5.51 8.42 -8.23
CA ARG A 215 -5.02 7.38 -9.14
C ARG A 215 -3.62 6.95 -8.75
N VAL A 216 -3.46 5.72 -8.29
CA VAL A 216 -2.15 5.17 -7.86
C VAL A 216 -1.66 4.15 -8.87
N ALA A 217 -0.46 4.35 -9.42
CA ALA A 217 0.22 3.34 -10.22
C ALA A 217 1.13 2.49 -9.32
N GLU A 218 1.02 1.17 -9.41
CA GLU A 218 1.78 0.24 -8.57
C GLU A 218 2.63 -0.70 -9.41
N SER A 219 3.80 -1.07 -8.86
CA SER A 219 4.79 -1.97 -9.50
C SER A 219 5.49 -1.39 -10.74
N ALA A 220 6.38 -2.18 -11.35
CA ALA A 220 7.11 -1.89 -12.58
C ALA A 220 7.96 -0.60 -12.56
N VAL A 221 8.36 -0.12 -11.39
CA VAL A 221 9.22 1.06 -11.23
C VAL A 221 10.64 0.62 -10.95
N ALA A 222 11.53 0.79 -11.91
CA ALA A 222 12.96 0.52 -11.79
C ALA A 222 13.81 1.80 -11.71
N GLY A 223 13.25 2.95 -12.12
CA GLY A 223 13.96 4.21 -12.11
C GLY A 223 13.07 5.43 -12.35
N PRO A 224 13.65 6.64 -12.38
CA PRO A 224 12.92 7.89 -12.52
C PRO A 224 12.07 7.99 -13.80
N ALA A 225 12.52 7.37 -14.90
CA ALA A 225 11.79 7.37 -16.17
C ALA A 225 10.45 6.63 -16.08
N ASP A 226 10.32 5.64 -15.16
CA ASP A 226 9.10 4.90 -14.98
C ASP A 226 8.06 5.74 -14.23
N VAL A 227 8.52 6.56 -13.28
CA VAL A 227 7.64 7.50 -12.58
C VAL A 227 7.11 8.57 -13.55
N ALA A 228 7.98 9.09 -14.43
CA ALA A 228 7.57 10.02 -15.50
C ALA A 228 6.57 9.37 -16.47
N HIS A 229 6.77 8.11 -16.83
CA HIS A 229 5.83 7.34 -17.68
C HIS A 229 4.44 7.26 -17.01
N TYR A 230 4.36 6.85 -15.75
CA TYR A 230 3.08 6.78 -15.03
C TYR A 230 2.42 8.14 -14.84
N ARG A 231 3.22 9.19 -14.55
CA ARG A 231 2.71 10.55 -14.46
C ARG A 231 2.07 10.99 -15.78
N SER A 232 2.74 10.74 -16.91
CA SER A 232 2.22 11.04 -18.25
C SER A 232 0.95 10.25 -18.60
N ALA A 233 0.80 9.05 -18.03
CA ALA A 233 -0.40 8.22 -18.16
C ALA A 233 -1.54 8.63 -17.20
N GLY A 234 -1.38 9.71 -16.41
CA GLY A 234 -2.41 10.24 -15.53
C GLY A 234 -2.34 9.79 -14.08
N ALA A 235 -1.24 9.22 -13.62
CA ALA A 235 -1.07 8.88 -12.20
C ALA A 235 -0.89 10.14 -11.35
N ASP A 236 -1.62 10.22 -10.24
CA ASP A 236 -1.43 11.21 -9.19
C ASP A 236 -0.33 10.77 -8.23
N VAL A 237 -0.26 9.46 -8.00
CA VAL A 237 0.65 8.79 -7.07
C VAL A 237 1.32 7.61 -7.74
N VAL A 238 2.59 7.37 -7.43
CA VAL A 238 3.32 6.17 -7.86
C VAL A 238 3.86 5.45 -6.62
N LEU A 239 3.53 4.17 -6.48
CA LEU A 239 4.09 3.31 -5.44
C LEU A 239 5.45 2.79 -5.90
N VAL A 240 6.48 3.06 -5.11
CA VAL A 240 7.87 2.68 -5.41
C VAL A 240 8.47 1.94 -4.21
N GLY A 241 8.97 0.74 -4.44
CA GLY A 241 9.62 -0.07 -3.41
C GLY A 241 11.05 -0.45 -3.79
N GLU A 242 11.19 -1.47 -4.63
CA GLU A 242 12.47 -2.10 -4.95
C GLU A 242 13.56 -1.10 -5.37
N ALA A 243 13.24 -0.15 -6.24
CA ALA A 243 14.20 0.82 -6.75
C ALA A 243 14.73 1.79 -5.69
N LEU A 244 14.06 1.94 -4.55
CA LEU A 244 14.48 2.83 -3.46
C LEU A 244 15.45 2.16 -2.48
N VAL A 245 15.38 0.83 -2.30
CA VAL A 245 16.22 0.11 -1.33
C VAL A 245 17.58 -0.30 -1.88
N THR A 246 17.83 -0.12 -3.17
CA THR A 246 19.07 -0.54 -3.86
C THR A 246 20.12 0.55 -3.96
N GLY A 247 19.80 1.79 -3.59
CA GLY A 247 20.72 2.94 -3.64
C GLY A 247 21.37 3.22 -2.28
N ASP A 248 22.54 3.88 -2.30
CA ASP A 248 23.29 4.26 -1.09
C ASP A 248 22.62 5.42 -0.32
N ASP A 249 21.78 6.22 -0.98
CA ASP A 249 21.03 7.34 -0.39
C ASP A 249 19.56 7.29 -0.81
N PRO A 250 18.70 6.67 0.02
CA PRO A 250 17.28 6.54 -0.27
C PRO A 250 16.55 7.89 -0.45
N ALA A 251 16.94 8.90 0.32
CA ALA A 251 16.32 10.24 0.23
C ALA A 251 16.66 10.92 -1.10
N ALA A 252 17.93 10.92 -1.50
CA ALA A 252 18.35 11.49 -2.79
C ALA A 252 17.76 10.70 -3.97
N THR A 253 17.69 9.38 -3.86
CA THR A 253 17.08 8.52 -4.86
C THR A 253 15.61 8.89 -5.08
N LEU A 254 14.84 8.98 -4.00
CA LEU A 254 13.41 9.33 -4.06
C LEU A 254 13.21 10.76 -4.62
N ALA A 255 14.00 11.74 -4.17
CA ALA A 255 13.94 13.10 -4.69
C ALA A 255 14.20 13.15 -6.21
N SER A 256 15.10 12.30 -6.72
CA SER A 256 15.39 12.20 -8.15
C SER A 256 14.19 11.66 -8.95
N PHE A 257 13.40 10.75 -8.37
CA PHE A 257 12.20 10.18 -8.99
C PHE A 257 11.10 11.24 -9.14
N ILE A 258 10.88 12.05 -8.09
CA ILE A 258 9.93 13.16 -8.12
C ILE A 258 10.38 14.18 -9.20
N ALA A 259 11.65 14.59 -9.18
CA ALA A 259 12.17 15.59 -10.09
C ALA A 259 12.13 15.17 -11.58
N ALA A 260 12.15 13.87 -11.87
CA ALA A 260 12.07 13.37 -13.25
C ALA A 260 10.63 13.47 -13.80
N ALA A 261 9.63 13.27 -12.97
CA ALA A 261 8.22 13.37 -13.35
C ALA A 261 7.74 14.82 -13.51
N ASP A 262 8.44 15.80 -12.90
CA ASP A 262 8.11 17.23 -13.02
C ASP A 262 8.62 17.85 -14.33
N ARG A 263 9.45 17.15 -15.09
CA ARG A 263 10.09 17.65 -16.33
C ARG A 263 9.40 17.19 -17.62
N GLY A 264 8.28 16.50 -17.50
CA GLY A 264 7.47 15.96 -18.60
C GLY A 264 6.19 16.82 -18.83
#